data_1a577bc9d2b3a0bf855e889f00c9a8cb
#
_entry.id   1a577bc9d2b3a0bf855e889f00c9a8cb
#
_cell.length_a   1.000
_cell.length_b   1.000
_cell.length_c   1.000
_cell.angle_alpha   90.00
_cell.angle_beta   90.00
_cell.angle_gamma   90.00
#
_symmetry.space_group_name_H-M   'P 1'
#
loop_
_entity.id
_entity.type
_entity.pdbx_description
1 polymer ?
#
loop_
_entity_poly.entity_id
_entity_poly.type
_entity_poly.pdbx_seq_one_letter_code
_entity_poly.pdbx_strand_id
1 'polypeptide(L)'
;MTKDLLARRVLELKPSGIRKFFDIAATMEDVISLGIGEPDFTTPEPIIRAGIASLERGDTHYTSNHGVLALREAVTDHLQALYGVTYNPANEIIMTVGVSEALYLTFTALLNPGDEVIIPTPCFVSYQAEVSLAGGVPVEIPTRMEDEFEPCLEDIESAITPRTKAIFIGYPNNPTGAVASRETLLGIARLAEKHDLLVISDEIYDRLVYGREHVCFASLPGMAP
;
A
#
# COMPACT_ATOMS: atom_id res chain seq x y z
N MET A 1 -0.45 39.41 14.37
CA MET A 1 -0.83 37.98 14.30
C MET A 1 -0.37 37.47 12.95
N THR A 2 0.65 36.65 12.91
CA THR A 2 1.06 35.94 11.67
C THR A 2 -0.04 34.96 11.30
N LYS A 3 -0.57 35.13 10.09
CA LYS A 3 -1.58 34.20 9.54
C LYS A 3 -0.95 32.80 9.46
N ASP A 4 -1.63 31.80 10.02
CA ASP A 4 -1.21 30.41 9.82
C ASP A 4 -1.39 30.09 8.34
N LEU A 5 -0.27 29.73 7.67
CA LEU A 5 -0.24 29.46 6.24
C LEU A 5 -0.44 27.98 5.91
N LEU A 6 -0.34 27.10 6.92
CA LEU A 6 -0.49 25.68 6.73
C LEU A 6 -1.95 25.26 6.81
N ALA A 7 -2.31 24.27 6.00
CA ALA A 7 -3.63 23.67 6.08
C ALA A 7 -3.79 22.92 7.41
N ARG A 8 -4.98 22.99 8.03
CA ARG A 8 -5.27 22.36 9.33
C ARG A 8 -4.91 20.87 9.33
N ARG A 9 -5.28 20.14 8.27
CA ARG A 9 -4.97 18.72 8.11
C ARG A 9 -3.46 18.41 8.13
N VAL A 10 -2.60 19.35 7.74
CA VAL A 10 -1.14 19.19 7.80
C VAL A 10 -0.62 19.44 9.22
N LEU A 11 -1.22 20.38 9.94
CA LEU A 11 -0.87 20.67 11.33
C LEU A 11 -1.27 19.55 12.29
N GLU A 12 -2.28 18.77 11.94
CA GLU A 12 -2.78 17.64 12.73
C GLU A 12 -1.97 16.35 12.52
N LEU A 13 -1.14 16.29 11.45
CA LEU A 13 -0.28 15.14 11.21
C LEU A 13 0.79 15.00 12.27
N LYS A 14 0.92 13.81 12.83
CA LYS A 14 2.04 13.49 13.74
C LYS A 14 3.30 13.28 12.91
N PRO A 15 4.41 13.97 13.20
CA PRO A 15 5.68 13.70 12.54
C PRO A 15 6.13 12.25 12.75
N SER A 16 6.61 11.60 11.68
CA SER A 16 7.24 10.29 11.82
C SER A 16 8.47 10.38 12.72
N GLY A 17 8.52 9.52 13.76
CA GLY A 17 9.69 9.43 14.64
C GLY A 17 10.96 8.89 13.95
N ILE A 18 10.82 8.23 12.82
CA ILE A 18 11.90 7.55 12.10
C ILE A 18 13.03 8.51 11.73
N ARG A 19 12.72 9.69 11.19
CA ARG A 19 13.74 10.69 10.82
C ARG A 19 14.65 11.08 11.98
N LYS A 20 14.07 11.23 13.17
CA LYS A 20 14.85 11.60 14.37
C LYS A 20 15.90 10.54 14.71
N PHE A 21 15.60 9.28 14.49
CA PHE A 21 16.57 8.19 14.69
C PHE A 21 17.67 8.18 13.62
N PHE A 22 17.35 8.53 12.38
CA PHE A 22 18.36 8.68 11.32
C PHE A 22 19.33 9.81 11.62
N ASP A 23 18.81 10.96 12.06
CA ASP A 23 19.65 12.11 12.43
C ASP A 23 20.60 11.74 13.59
N ILE A 24 20.13 10.96 14.55
CA ILE A 24 20.95 10.46 15.66
C ILE A 24 22.02 9.46 15.13
N ALA A 25 21.59 8.46 14.33
CA ALA A 25 22.51 7.44 13.80
C ALA A 25 23.60 8.05 12.92
N ALA A 26 23.30 9.10 12.15
CA ALA A 26 24.25 9.81 11.31
C ALA A 26 25.36 10.54 12.11
N THR A 27 25.15 10.78 13.40
CA THR A 27 26.13 11.41 14.30
C THR A 27 27.00 10.40 15.07
N MET A 28 26.76 9.11 14.91
CA MET A 28 27.44 8.04 15.65
C MET A 28 28.44 7.32 14.74
N GLU A 29 29.57 6.94 15.30
CA GLU A 29 30.57 6.08 14.65
C GLU A 29 30.27 4.60 14.96
N ASP A 30 30.63 3.69 14.07
CA ASP A 30 30.50 2.23 14.21
C ASP A 30 29.05 1.72 14.47
N VAL A 31 28.05 2.38 13.87
CA VAL A 31 26.66 1.96 13.97
C VAL A 31 26.29 0.93 12.90
N ILE A 32 25.75 -0.21 13.34
CA ILE A 32 25.05 -1.13 12.47
C ILE A 32 23.58 -0.66 12.42
N SER A 33 23.19 0.00 11.33
CA SER A 33 21.82 0.49 11.17
C SER A 33 20.87 -0.67 10.82
N LEU A 34 19.80 -0.81 11.61
CA LEU A 34 18.65 -1.66 11.31
C LEU A 34 17.40 -0.81 10.97
N GLY A 35 17.64 0.42 10.54
CA GLY A 35 16.57 1.42 10.38
C GLY A 35 15.74 1.23 9.11
N ILE A 36 16.30 1.57 7.93
CA ILE A 36 15.57 1.39 6.66
C ILE A 36 15.84 -0.03 6.15
N GLY A 37 14.76 -0.79 5.90
CA GLY A 37 14.85 -2.05 5.18
C GLY A 37 14.80 -1.78 3.67
N GLU A 38 15.87 -2.09 2.96
CA GLU A 38 15.93 -2.08 1.49
C GLU A 38 16.70 -3.31 1.00
N PRO A 39 16.37 -3.84 -0.20
CA PRO A 39 17.15 -4.92 -0.79
C PRO A 39 18.60 -4.47 -1.00
N ASP A 40 19.55 -5.31 -0.57
CA ASP A 40 21.00 -5.09 -0.74
C ASP A 40 21.50 -5.46 -2.13
N PHE A 41 20.62 -5.92 -3.02
CA PHE A 41 20.94 -6.26 -4.40
C PHE A 41 20.91 -5.03 -5.31
N THR A 42 21.93 -4.89 -6.14
CA THR A 42 21.87 -3.93 -7.26
C THR A 42 20.83 -4.40 -8.27
N THR A 43 20.20 -3.44 -8.94
CA THR A 43 19.27 -3.73 -10.06
C THR A 43 19.93 -4.70 -11.05
N PRO A 44 19.27 -5.78 -11.47
CA PRO A 44 19.82 -6.76 -12.41
C PRO A 44 20.28 -6.12 -13.73
N GLU A 45 21.42 -6.55 -14.21
CA GLU A 45 22.07 -6.00 -15.43
C GLU A 45 21.16 -5.90 -16.65
N PRO A 46 20.27 -6.87 -16.97
CA PRO A 46 19.35 -6.73 -18.10
C PRO A 46 18.41 -5.54 -17.96
N ILE A 47 17.96 -5.23 -16.74
CA ILE A 47 17.06 -4.09 -16.45
C ILE A 47 17.84 -2.77 -16.61
N ILE A 48 19.07 -2.70 -16.08
CA ILE A 48 19.95 -1.53 -16.22
C ILE A 48 20.17 -1.24 -17.72
N ARG A 49 20.53 -2.25 -18.52
CA ARG A 49 20.76 -2.10 -19.97
C ARG A 49 19.52 -1.66 -20.71
N ALA A 50 18.33 -2.17 -20.35
CA ALA A 50 17.07 -1.74 -20.96
C ALA A 50 16.79 -0.25 -20.68
N GLY A 51 17.05 0.22 -19.45
CA GLY A 51 16.94 1.64 -19.10
C GLY A 51 17.90 2.52 -19.89
N ILE A 52 19.19 2.14 -20.00
CA ILE A 52 20.19 2.86 -20.79
C ILE A 52 19.76 2.93 -22.26
N ALA A 53 19.37 1.80 -22.84
CA ALA A 53 18.95 1.73 -24.23
C ALA A 53 17.69 2.58 -24.51
N SER A 54 16.79 2.72 -23.55
CA SER A 54 15.64 3.60 -23.66
C SER A 54 16.06 5.07 -23.79
N LEU A 55 17.01 5.50 -22.94
CA LEU A 55 17.56 6.86 -23.00
C LEU A 55 18.31 7.12 -24.32
N GLU A 56 19.12 6.14 -24.80
CA GLU A 56 19.85 6.24 -26.06
C GLU A 56 18.92 6.32 -27.28
N ARG A 57 17.74 5.69 -27.23
CA ARG A 57 16.70 5.82 -28.27
C ARG A 57 15.95 7.15 -28.22
N GLY A 58 16.16 7.96 -27.17
CA GLY A 58 15.46 9.22 -26.99
C GLY A 58 14.03 9.07 -26.46
N ASP A 59 13.72 8.01 -25.73
CA ASP A 59 12.42 7.78 -25.07
C ASP A 59 12.26 8.72 -23.86
N THR A 60 12.33 10.04 -24.10
CA THR A 60 12.40 11.09 -23.08
C THR A 60 11.24 12.09 -23.16
N HIS A 61 10.15 11.72 -23.81
CA HIS A 61 8.97 12.55 -24.02
C HIS A 61 7.83 12.16 -23.08
N TYR A 62 6.82 13.01 -23.02
CA TYR A 62 5.61 12.72 -22.26
C TYR A 62 4.92 11.44 -22.74
N THR A 63 4.41 10.68 -21.79
CA THR A 63 3.60 9.49 -22.03
C THR A 63 2.15 9.71 -21.60
N SER A 64 1.31 8.69 -21.72
CA SER A 64 -0.03 8.71 -21.15
C SER A 64 0.02 8.89 -19.62
N ASN A 65 -0.93 9.64 -19.06
CA ASN A 65 -1.08 9.77 -17.60
C ASN A 65 -1.34 8.43 -16.90
N HIS A 66 -1.85 7.44 -17.61
CA HIS A 66 -2.00 6.08 -17.10
C HIS A 66 -0.69 5.27 -17.15
N GLY A 67 0.37 5.80 -17.72
CA GLY A 67 1.61 5.10 -18.00
C GLY A 67 1.64 4.47 -19.41
N VAL A 68 2.80 3.95 -19.79
CA VAL A 68 3.02 3.32 -21.09
C VAL A 68 2.15 2.07 -21.24
N LEU A 69 1.41 1.93 -22.35
CA LEU A 69 0.49 0.81 -22.56
C LEU A 69 1.22 -0.54 -22.46
N ALA A 70 2.38 -0.68 -23.10
CA ALA A 70 3.16 -1.92 -23.06
C ALA A 70 3.56 -2.34 -21.63
N LEU A 71 3.79 -1.38 -20.71
CA LEU A 71 4.03 -1.69 -19.30
C LEU A 71 2.77 -2.18 -18.60
N ARG A 72 1.62 -1.56 -18.90
CA ARG A 72 0.32 -1.97 -18.34
C ARG A 72 -0.11 -3.37 -18.82
N GLU A 73 0.16 -3.69 -20.09
CA GLU A 73 0.00 -5.03 -20.66
C GLU A 73 0.89 -6.05 -19.94
N ALA A 74 2.18 -5.73 -19.72
CA ALA A 74 3.10 -6.60 -19.00
C ALA A 74 2.66 -6.81 -17.51
N VAL A 75 2.06 -5.81 -16.87
CA VAL A 75 1.48 -5.96 -15.51
C VAL A 75 0.29 -6.92 -15.54
N THR A 76 -0.60 -6.79 -16.52
CA THR A 76 -1.74 -7.72 -16.69
C THR A 76 -1.25 -9.15 -16.88
N ASP A 77 -0.29 -9.37 -17.76
CA ASP A 77 0.27 -10.70 -18.04
C ASP A 77 0.93 -11.29 -16.78
N HIS A 78 1.62 -10.46 -16.01
CA HIS A 78 2.25 -10.85 -14.75
C HIS A 78 1.23 -11.29 -13.70
N LEU A 79 0.18 -10.50 -13.48
CA LEU A 79 -0.88 -10.82 -12.53
C LEU A 79 -1.66 -12.08 -12.95
N GLN A 80 -1.93 -12.22 -14.24
CA GLN A 80 -2.56 -13.42 -14.79
C GLN A 80 -1.71 -14.67 -14.57
N ALA A 81 -0.40 -14.56 -14.83
CA ALA A 81 0.51 -15.71 -14.68
C ALA A 81 0.70 -16.13 -13.22
N LEU A 82 0.72 -15.20 -12.29
CA LEU A 82 0.96 -15.47 -10.87
C LEU A 82 -0.30 -15.82 -10.10
N TYR A 83 -1.39 -15.11 -10.36
CA TYR A 83 -2.58 -15.13 -9.50
C TYR A 83 -3.88 -15.47 -10.24
N GLY A 84 -3.83 -15.63 -11.56
CA GLY A 84 -5.03 -15.85 -12.36
C GLY A 84 -5.96 -14.64 -12.47
N VAL A 85 -5.46 -13.45 -12.13
CA VAL A 85 -6.23 -12.19 -12.17
C VAL A 85 -5.91 -11.43 -13.44
N THR A 86 -6.94 -10.93 -14.11
CA THR A 86 -6.80 -10.16 -15.35
C THR A 86 -7.47 -8.81 -15.21
N TYR A 87 -6.75 -7.75 -15.56
CA TYR A 87 -7.25 -6.39 -15.68
C TYR A 87 -7.14 -5.91 -17.12
N ASN A 88 -8.05 -5.05 -17.55
CA ASN A 88 -7.96 -4.41 -18.86
C ASN A 88 -6.85 -3.33 -18.81
N PRO A 89 -5.74 -3.51 -19.55
CA PRO A 89 -4.63 -2.56 -19.52
C PRO A 89 -4.98 -1.17 -20.05
N ALA A 90 -6.10 -1.04 -20.79
CA ALA A 90 -6.51 0.24 -21.34
C ALA A 90 -7.09 1.20 -20.28
N ASN A 91 -7.82 0.68 -19.28
CA ASN A 91 -8.62 1.51 -18.35
C ASN A 91 -8.68 1.03 -16.89
N GLU A 92 -8.05 -0.11 -16.54
CA GLU A 92 -8.08 -0.66 -15.18
C GLU A 92 -6.69 -0.65 -14.52
N ILE A 93 -5.67 -0.13 -15.19
CA ILE A 93 -4.30 -0.04 -14.66
C ILE A 93 -3.80 1.39 -14.78
N ILE A 94 -3.26 1.90 -13.70
CA ILE A 94 -2.54 3.17 -13.62
C ILE A 94 -1.13 2.90 -13.08
N MET A 95 -0.12 3.47 -13.75
CA MET A 95 1.27 3.46 -13.28
C MET A 95 1.53 4.73 -12.49
N THR A 96 2.07 4.58 -11.28
CA THR A 96 2.32 5.68 -10.35
C THR A 96 3.78 5.76 -9.92
N VAL A 97 4.20 6.88 -9.36
CA VAL A 97 5.52 7.04 -8.74
C VAL A 97 5.50 6.40 -7.35
N GLY A 98 5.54 5.06 -7.33
CA GLY A 98 5.45 4.25 -6.13
C GLY A 98 4.04 4.13 -5.57
N VAL A 99 3.91 3.27 -4.55
CA VAL A 99 2.65 3.01 -3.84
C VAL A 99 2.12 4.26 -3.14
N SER A 100 2.99 5.15 -2.65
CA SER A 100 2.55 6.38 -1.98
C SER A 100 1.71 7.29 -2.88
N GLU A 101 2.08 7.45 -4.16
CA GLU A 101 1.22 8.18 -5.09
C GLU A 101 -0.08 7.45 -5.36
N ALA A 102 -0.03 6.13 -5.52
CA ALA A 102 -1.23 5.31 -5.72
C ALA A 102 -2.23 5.48 -4.57
N LEU A 103 -1.76 5.41 -3.33
CA LEU A 103 -2.59 5.59 -2.13
C LEU A 103 -3.15 7.00 -2.03
N TYR A 104 -2.31 8.02 -2.25
CA TYR A 104 -2.76 9.42 -2.24
C TYR A 104 -3.88 9.68 -3.26
N LEU A 105 -3.72 9.19 -4.49
CA LEU A 105 -4.72 9.32 -5.54
C LEU A 105 -6.00 8.55 -5.17
N THR A 106 -5.85 7.31 -4.69
CA THR A 106 -6.98 6.45 -4.30
C THR A 106 -7.80 7.09 -3.18
N PHE A 107 -7.17 7.47 -2.07
CA PHE A 107 -7.89 8.09 -0.95
C PHE A 107 -8.48 9.44 -1.31
N THR A 108 -7.76 10.26 -2.11
CA THR A 108 -8.30 11.55 -2.58
C THR A 108 -9.52 11.37 -3.47
N ALA A 109 -9.56 10.32 -4.29
CA ALA A 109 -10.70 10.03 -5.17
C ALA A 109 -11.91 9.43 -4.42
N LEU A 110 -11.68 8.67 -3.35
CA LEU A 110 -12.71 7.90 -2.65
C LEU A 110 -13.32 8.61 -1.45
N LEU A 111 -12.54 9.41 -0.71
CA LEU A 111 -12.93 9.87 0.62
C LEU A 111 -13.51 11.29 0.60
N ASN A 112 -14.65 11.43 1.21
CA ASN A 112 -15.16 12.72 1.66
C ASN A 112 -14.70 13.01 3.10
N PRO A 113 -14.75 14.28 3.56
CA PRO A 113 -14.43 14.60 4.94
C PRO A 113 -15.25 13.80 5.95
N GLY A 114 -14.58 13.03 6.79
CA GLY A 114 -15.20 12.20 7.82
C GLY A 114 -15.52 10.77 7.41
N ASP A 115 -15.31 10.38 6.15
CA ASP A 115 -15.35 8.96 5.75
C ASP A 115 -14.23 8.18 6.46
N GLU A 116 -14.53 6.96 6.87
CA GLU A 116 -13.64 6.11 7.67
C GLU A 116 -12.96 5.04 6.81
N VAL A 117 -11.67 4.78 7.09
CA VAL A 117 -10.92 3.66 6.53
C VAL A 117 -10.36 2.82 7.67
N ILE A 118 -10.73 1.55 7.72
CA ILE A 118 -10.22 0.59 8.70
C ILE A 118 -8.83 0.14 8.28
N ILE A 119 -7.86 0.21 9.21
CA ILE A 119 -6.45 -0.10 8.94
C ILE A 119 -5.89 -0.99 10.08
N PRO A 120 -5.52 -2.25 9.82
CA PRO A 120 -4.77 -3.06 10.78
C PRO A 120 -3.42 -2.43 11.11
N THR A 121 -3.05 -2.43 12.40
CA THR A 121 -1.78 -1.87 12.91
C THR A 121 -1.03 -2.90 13.76
N PRO A 122 0.33 -2.88 13.79
CA PRO A 122 1.21 -1.89 13.15
C PRO A 122 1.23 -1.99 11.62
N CYS A 123 1.45 -0.85 10.96
CA CYS A 123 1.49 -0.74 9.52
C CYS A 123 2.50 0.31 9.05
N PHE A 124 2.70 0.44 7.76
CA PHE A 124 3.57 1.48 7.21
C PHE A 124 3.03 2.87 7.57
N VAL A 125 3.93 3.75 8.00
CA VAL A 125 3.61 5.05 8.60
C VAL A 125 2.82 6.01 7.70
N SER A 126 2.87 5.82 6.38
CA SER A 126 2.15 6.68 5.43
C SER A 126 0.65 6.41 5.38
N TYR A 127 0.18 5.21 5.70
CA TYR A 127 -1.22 4.82 5.47
C TYR A 127 -2.21 5.75 6.19
N GLN A 128 -2.04 5.90 7.49
CA GLN A 128 -2.90 6.80 8.30
C GLN A 128 -2.77 8.26 7.89
N ALA A 129 -1.53 8.68 7.55
CA ALA A 129 -1.25 10.03 7.13
C ALA A 129 -1.96 10.38 5.82
N GLU A 130 -1.96 9.46 4.84
CA GLU A 130 -2.60 9.66 3.54
C GLU A 130 -4.12 9.68 3.62
N VAL A 131 -4.73 8.80 4.44
CA VAL A 131 -6.16 8.86 4.74
C VAL A 131 -6.53 10.23 5.34
N SER A 132 -5.76 10.69 6.34
CA SER A 132 -5.99 11.99 7.00
C SER A 132 -5.80 13.16 6.03
N LEU A 133 -4.80 13.13 5.16
CA LEU A 133 -4.56 14.17 4.14
C LEU A 133 -5.69 14.25 3.13
N ALA A 134 -6.32 13.12 2.80
CA ALA A 134 -7.50 13.06 1.94
C ALA A 134 -8.79 13.54 2.65
N GLY A 135 -8.73 13.83 3.96
CA GLY A 135 -9.89 14.25 4.75
C GLY A 135 -10.65 13.11 5.43
N GLY A 136 -10.20 11.88 5.25
CA GLY A 136 -10.75 10.70 5.91
C GLY A 136 -10.28 10.54 7.36
N VAL A 137 -10.85 9.56 8.02
CA VAL A 137 -10.54 9.17 9.41
C VAL A 137 -9.96 7.76 9.41
N PRO A 138 -8.68 7.57 9.73
CA PRO A 138 -8.12 6.24 9.90
C PRO A 138 -8.66 5.59 11.18
N VAL A 139 -9.26 4.41 11.06
CA VAL A 139 -9.75 3.58 12.17
C VAL A 139 -8.78 2.44 12.36
N GLU A 140 -7.97 2.53 13.40
CA GLU A 140 -6.89 1.58 13.65
C GLU A 140 -7.41 0.32 14.36
N ILE A 141 -7.06 -0.85 13.82
CA ILE A 141 -7.33 -2.16 14.44
C ILE A 141 -5.99 -2.77 14.88
N PRO A 142 -5.70 -2.82 16.18
CA PRO A 142 -4.45 -3.41 16.67
C PRO A 142 -4.39 -4.90 16.38
N THR A 143 -3.31 -5.35 15.74
CA THR A 143 -2.97 -6.78 15.62
C THR A 143 -1.95 -7.18 16.68
N ARG A 144 -1.81 -8.47 16.94
CA ARG A 144 -1.01 -9.00 18.05
C ARG A 144 0.01 -10.01 17.57
N MET A 145 1.14 -10.06 18.24
CA MET A 145 2.20 -11.02 17.94
C MET A 145 1.73 -12.48 18.16
N GLU A 146 0.88 -12.70 19.16
CA GLU A 146 0.29 -14.00 19.49
C GLU A 146 -0.58 -14.55 18.36
N ASP A 147 -1.17 -13.66 17.56
CA ASP A 147 -2.00 -13.97 16.40
C ASP A 147 -1.20 -13.79 15.08
N GLU A 148 0.14 -13.87 15.15
CA GLU A 148 1.06 -13.67 14.01
C GLU A 148 0.82 -12.34 13.26
N PHE A 149 0.31 -11.33 13.94
CA PHE A 149 -0.10 -10.03 13.39
C PHE A 149 -1.17 -10.11 12.29
N GLU A 150 -1.95 -11.17 12.25
CA GLU A 150 -3.16 -11.21 11.44
C GLU A 150 -4.28 -10.37 12.07
N PRO A 151 -5.10 -9.67 11.27
CA PRO A 151 -6.20 -8.88 11.81
C PRO A 151 -7.34 -9.78 12.29
N CYS A 152 -7.88 -9.48 13.46
CA CYS A 152 -9.06 -10.14 14.00
C CYS A 152 -10.31 -9.67 13.25
N LEU A 153 -11.07 -10.60 12.68
CA LEU A 153 -12.26 -10.28 11.89
C LEU A 153 -13.38 -9.65 12.74
N GLU A 154 -13.53 -10.09 13.98
CA GLU A 154 -14.50 -9.55 14.94
C GLU A 154 -14.18 -8.10 15.29
N ASP A 155 -12.88 -7.75 15.42
CA ASP A 155 -12.45 -6.39 15.69
C ASP A 155 -12.71 -5.49 14.48
N ILE A 156 -12.43 -5.98 13.24
CA ILE A 156 -12.77 -5.28 12.01
C ILE A 156 -14.28 -5.04 11.94
N GLU A 157 -15.09 -6.08 12.10
CA GLU A 157 -16.55 -5.97 11.98
C GLU A 157 -17.14 -5.02 13.01
N SER A 158 -16.63 -5.06 14.25
CA SER A 158 -17.07 -4.17 15.33
C SER A 158 -16.74 -2.70 15.08
N ALA A 159 -15.73 -2.42 14.27
CA ALA A 159 -15.30 -1.07 13.93
C ALA A 159 -16.06 -0.49 12.73
N ILE A 160 -16.83 -1.29 12.01
CA ILE A 160 -17.61 -0.82 10.85
C ILE A 160 -18.75 0.09 11.32
N THR A 161 -18.81 1.27 10.74
CA THR A 161 -19.88 2.27 10.96
C THR A 161 -20.52 2.69 9.62
N PRO A 162 -21.62 3.43 9.64
CA PRO A 162 -22.18 4.00 8.39
C PRO A 162 -21.25 4.95 7.64
N ARG A 163 -20.12 5.37 8.23
CA ARG A 163 -19.11 6.20 7.59
C ARG A 163 -17.94 5.39 7.03
N THR A 164 -17.86 4.11 7.31
CA THR A 164 -16.79 3.25 6.81
C THR A 164 -16.93 3.11 5.30
N LYS A 165 -15.89 3.45 4.56
CA LYS A 165 -15.80 3.38 3.10
C LYS A 165 -14.97 2.20 2.61
N ALA A 166 -13.90 1.90 3.34
CA ALA A 166 -12.94 0.89 2.92
C ALA A 166 -12.27 0.19 4.09
N ILE A 167 -11.83 -1.03 3.81
CA ILE A 167 -10.83 -1.73 4.62
C ILE A 167 -9.53 -1.67 3.82
N PHE A 168 -8.48 -1.12 4.44
CA PHE A 168 -7.16 -1.08 3.84
C PHE A 168 -6.26 -2.11 4.51
N ILE A 169 -5.64 -2.98 3.72
CA ILE A 169 -4.71 -4.01 4.19
C ILE A 169 -3.37 -3.89 3.47
N GLY A 170 -2.26 -4.12 4.18
CA GLY A 170 -0.92 -4.17 3.62
C GLY A 170 -0.23 -5.45 4.07
N TYR A 171 -0.30 -6.49 3.24
CA TYR A 171 0.31 -7.79 3.47
C TYR A 171 0.95 -8.34 2.18
N PRO A 172 2.22 -8.82 2.24
CA PRO A 172 3.09 -8.95 3.43
C PRO A 172 3.36 -7.61 4.10
N ASN A 173 3.30 -7.60 5.44
CA ASN A 173 3.21 -6.38 6.23
C ASN A 173 4.58 -5.71 6.48
N ASN A 174 4.63 -4.42 6.35
CA ASN A 174 5.67 -3.57 6.91
C ASN A 174 5.10 -2.86 8.16
N PRO A 175 5.62 -3.08 9.40
CA PRO A 175 6.99 -3.52 9.69
C PRO A 175 7.14 -4.98 10.17
N THR A 176 6.08 -5.77 10.30
CA THR A 176 6.13 -7.05 11.01
C THR A 176 6.66 -8.21 10.17
N GLY A 177 6.56 -8.11 8.83
CA GLY A 177 6.83 -9.21 7.91
C GLY A 177 5.72 -10.27 7.89
N ALA A 178 4.62 -10.04 8.59
CA ALA A 178 3.49 -10.96 8.62
C ALA A 178 2.87 -11.14 7.23
N VAL A 179 2.39 -12.34 6.96
CA VAL A 179 1.68 -12.70 5.73
C VAL A 179 0.28 -13.16 6.13
N ALA A 180 -0.74 -12.47 5.66
CA ALA A 180 -2.11 -12.83 5.99
C ALA A 180 -2.50 -14.20 5.39
N SER A 181 -3.18 -15.01 6.17
CA SER A 181 -3.70 -16.31 5.73
C SER A 181 -4.83 -16.13 4.72
N ARG A 182 -5.00 -17.13 3.84
CA ARG A 182 -6.14 -17.15 2.92
C ARG A 182 -7.49 -17.09 3.68
N GLU A 183 -7.55 -17.70 4.85
CA GLU A 183 -8.77 -17.71 5.70
C GLU A 183 -9.12 -16.30 6.17
N THR A 184 -8.15 -15.57 6.69
CA THR A 184 -8.31 -14.17 7.12
C THR A 184 -8.72 -13.29 5.95
N LEU A 185 -8.04 -13.40 4.81
CA LEU A 185 -8.38 -12.61 3.61
C LEU A 185 -9.79 -12.92 3.08
N LEU A 186 -10.23 -14.19 3.08
CA LEU A 186 -11.62 -14.56 2.76
C LEU A 186 -12.61 -14.02 3.79
N GLY A 187 -12.21 -13.93 5.05
CA GLY A 187 -13.02 -13.27 6.11
C GLY A 187 -13.21 -11.79 5.81
N ILE A 188 -12.15 -11.09 5.47
CA ILE A 188 -12.21 -9.66 5.08
C ILE A 188 -13.07 -9.47 3.83
N ALA A 189 -12.92 -10.34 2.83
CA ALA A 189 -13.74 -10.29 1.62
C ALA A 189 -15.24 -10.42 1.94
N ARG A 190 -15.62 -11.37 2.79
CA ARG A 190 -17.02 -11.52 3.24
C ARG A 190 -17.54 -10.31 4.01
N LEU A 191 -16.73 -9.67 4.85
CA LEU A 191 -17.11 -8.44 5.54
C LEU A 191 -17.29 -7.29 4.55
N ALA A 192 -16.41 -7.17 3.56
CA ALA A 192 -16.51 -6.16 2.52
C ALA A 192 -17.81 -6.31 1.69
N GLU A 193 -18.11 -7.52 1.24
CA GLU A 193 -19.38 -7.82 0.56
C GLU A 193 -20.61 -7.54 1.43
N LYS A 194 -20.60 -8.00 2.68
CA LYS A 194 -21.72 -7.83 3.62
C LYS A 194 -22.07 -6.36 3.91
N HIS A 195 -21.06 -5.51 3.94
CA HIS A 195 -21.19 -4.11 4.34
C HIS A 195 -21.02 -3.12 3.17
N ASP A 196 -20.91 -3.61 1.92
CA ASP A 196 -20.69 -2.80 0.70
C ASP A 196 -19.47 -1.89 0.82
N LEU A 197 -18.33 -2.46 1.23
CA LEU A 197 -17.07 -1.77 1.44
C LEU A 197 -16.06 -2.09 0.32
N LEU A 198 -15.22 -1.12 0.00
CA LEU A 198 -14.03 -1.38 -0.82
C LEU A 198 -12.94 -2.04 0.01
N VAL A 199 -12.15 -2.91 -0.63
CA VAL A 199 -10.87 -3.36 -0.07
C VAL A 199 -9.75 -2.77 -0.88
N ILE A 200 -8.81 -2.11 -0.21
CA ILE A 200 -7.58 -1.60 -0.79
C ILE A 200 -6.46 -2.48 -0.26
N SER A 201 -5.79 -3.20 -1.15
CA SER A 201 -4.73 -4.15 -0.80
C SER A 201 -3.38 -3.65 -1.32
N ASP A 202 -2.46 -3.33 -0.41
CA ASP A 202 -1.05 -3.07 -0.73
C ASP A 202 -0.28 -4.39 -0.65
N GLU A 203 0.14 -4.88 -1.81
CA GLU A 203 0.83 -6.16 -1.98
C GLU A 203 2.26 -5.96 -2.50
N ILE A 204 2.90 -4.81 -2.19
CA ILE A 204 4.23 -4.46 -2.68
C ILE A 204 5.30 -5.53 -2.40
N TYR A 205 5.11 -6.32 -1.35
CA TYR A 205 6.04 -7.38 -0.94
C TYR A 205 5.59 -8.80 -1.34
N ASP A 206 4.68 -8.94 -2.30
CA ASP A 206 4.10 -10.22 -2.73
C ASP A 206 5.15 -11.31 -3.04
N ARG A 207 6.33 -10.90 -3.56
CA ARG A 207 7.44 -11.80 -3.92
C ARG A 207 8.49 -11.97 -2.82
N LEU A 208 8.36 -11.28 -1.69
CA LEU A 208 9.27 -11.35 -0.53
C LEU A 208 8.62 -12.14 0.62
N VAL A 209 8.17 -13.35 0.31
CA VAL A 209 7.50 -14.26 1.25
C VAL A 209 8.33 -15.51 1.44
N TYR A 210 8.51 -15.94 2.69
CA TYR A 210 9.34 -17.08 3.06
C TYR A 210 8.52 -18.11 3.86
N GLY A 211 8.52 -19.36 3.40
CA GLY A 211 7.82 -20.46 4.08
C GLY A 211 6.29 -20.44 4.01
N ARG A 212 5.71 -19.49 3.30
CA ARG A 212 4.27 -19.35 3.04
C ARG A 212 4.04 -18.96 1.58
N GLU A 213 2.81 -19.03 1.12
CA GLU A 213 2.39 -18.49 -0.18
C GLU A 213 1.66 -17.17 0.03
N HIS A 214 1.97 -16.19 -0.81
CA HIS A 214 1.19 -14.96 -0.89
C HIS A 214 -0.15 -15.24 -1.59
N VAL A 215 -1.21 -14.65 -1.08
CA VAL A 215 -2.54 -14.69 -1.68
C VAL A 215 -2.88 -13.27 -2.15
N CYS A 216 -2.91 -13.07 -3.47
CA CYS A 216 -3.39 -11.81 -4.03
C CYS A 216 -4.88 -11.64 -3.70
N PHE A 217 -5.25 -10.53 -3.07
CA PHE A 217 -6.62 -10.31 -2.60
C PHE A 217 -7.63 -10.34 -3.76
N ALA A 218 -7.29 -9.76 -4.89
CA ALA A 218 -8.13 -9.78 -6.10
C ALA A 218 -8.35 -11.19 -6.68
N SER A 219 -7.54 -12.20 -6.30
CA SER A 219 -7.74 -13.59 -6.72
C SER A 219 -8.84 -14.30 -5.93
N LEU A 220 -9.35 -13.70 -4.88
CA LEU A 220 -10.43 -14.28 -4.07
C LEU A 220 -11.77 -14.18 -4.80
N PRO A 221 -12.70 -15.13 -4.57
CA PRO A 221 -14.03 -15.10 -5.20
C PRO A 221 -14.75 -13.77 -4.92
N GLY A 222 -15.25 -13.13 -5.97
CA GLY A 222 -16.00 -11.86 -5.88
C GLY A 222 -15.16 -10.60 -5.69
N MET A 223 -13.81 -10.70 -5.59
CA MET A 223 -12.95 -9.56 -5.28
C MET A 223 -12.26 -8.94 -6.51
N ALA A 224 -12.22 -9.64 -7.63
CA ALA A 224 -11.83 -9.02 -8.91
C ALA A 224 -12.98 -8.15 -9.46
N PRO A 225 -12.66 -7.05 -10.18
CA PRO A 225 -13.66 -6.23 -10.88
C PRO A 225 -14.40 -6.99 -11.97
#